data_9d6c5c6f7cdd5b39768c28be58f4f5ce
#
_entry.id   9d6c5c6f7cdd5b39768c28be58f4f5ce
#
_cell.length_a   1.000
_cell.length_b   1.000
_cell.length_c   1.000
_cell.angle_alpha   90.00
_cell.angle_beta   90.00
_cell.angle_gamma   90.00
#
_symmetry.space_group_name_H-M   'P 1'
#
loop_
_entity.id
_entity.type
_entity.pdbx_description
1 polymer ?
#
loop_
_entity_poly.entity_id
_entity_poly.type
_entity_poly.pdbx_seq_one_letter_code
_entity_poly.pdbx_strand_id
1 'polypeptide(L)'
;MSVNKVILVGNVGADPEIRHLDNNVKVANLRMATSESYTAKNGEKVTTTEWHNVVLWRGLAELAEKYIRKGRQIYVEGRIRTRSWDDKEGQKRYTTEIFGDVVQLLGPRDAPSDSGNFNNQARNGNTPEPPVQESDFADQPEDDLPF
;
A
#
# COMPACT_ATOMS: atom_id res chain seq x y z
N MET A 1 -3.39 -33.80 7.33
CA MET A 1 -3.74 -32.34 7.29
C MET A 1 -2.54 -31.54 6.82
N SER A 2 -2.76 -30.55 6.00
CA SER A 2 -1.70 -29.65 5.50
C SER A 2 -2.18 -28.19 5.50
N VAL A 3 -1.25 -27.24 5.55
CA VAL A 3 -1.53 -25.81 5.45
C VAL A 3 -0.74 -25.25 4.27
N ASN A 4 -1.37 -24.41 3.47
CA ASN A 4 -0.73 -23.63 2.42
C ASN A 4 -1.27 -22.21 2.52
N LYS A 5 -0.55 -21.34 3.19
CA LYS A 5 -0.93 -19.96 3.42
C LYS A 5 0.29 -19.05 3.32
N VAL A 6 0.10 -17.93 2.63
CA VAL A 6 1.08 -16.85 2.48
C VAL A 6 0.46 -15.58 2.99
N ILE A 7 1.23 -14.80 3.73
CA ILE A 7 0.86 -13.46 4.19
C ILE A 7 1.99 -12.52 3.80
N LEU A 8 1.67 -11.47 3.05
CA LEU A 8 2.62 -10.49 2.57
C LEU A 8 2.16 -9.07 2.89
N VAL A 9 3.08 -8.25 3.31
CA VAL A 9 2.95 -6.78 3.34
C VAL A 9 4.10 -6.20 2.55
N GLY A 10 3.80 -5.46 1.51
CA GLY A 10 4.85 -4.90 0.65
C GLY A 10 4.30 -3.88 -0.34
N ASN A 11 5.16 -3.43 -1.22
CA ASN A 11 4.84 -2.40 -2.19
C ASN A 11 4.65 -2.99 -3.59
N VAL A 12 3.68 -2.46 -4.31
CA VAL A 12 3.41 -2.84 -5.70
C VAL A 12 4.48 -2.24 -6.61
N GLY A 13 5.14 -3.11 -7.39
CA GLY A 13 6.27 -2.71 -8.24
C GLY A 13 5.88 -2.13 -9.60
N ALA A 14 4.68 -2.46 -10.08
CA ALA A 14 4.12 -1.97 -11.34
C ALA A 14 2.59 -1.96 -11.25
N ASP A 15 1.93 -1.19 -12.11
CA ASP A 15 0.47 -1.22 -12.20
C ASP A 15 -0.03 -2.63 -12.53
N PRO A 16 -1.19 -3.05 -12.01
CA PRO A 16 -1.75 -4.37 -12.26
C PRO A 16 -1.96 -4.66 -13.75
N GLU A 17 -1.56 -5.83 -14.20
CA GLU A 17 -1.89 -6.31 -15.53
C GLU A 17 -3.24 -7.02 -15.48
N ILE A 18 -4.25 -6.44 -16.13
CA ILE A 18 -5.61 -6.97 -16.13
C ILE A 18 -5.84 -7.79 -17.40
N ARG A 19 -6.37 -9.00 -17.23
CA ARG A 19 -6.76 -9.89 -18.32
C ARG A 19 -8.21 -10.32 -18.15
N HIS A 20 -8.90 -10.43 -19.27
CA HIS A 20 -10.25 -10.97 -19.36
C HIS A 20 -10.19 -12.36 -19.96
N LEU A 21 -10.72 -13.35 -19.28
CA LEU A 21 -10.85 -14.72 -19.75
C LEU A 21 -12.19 -14.91 -20.48
N ASP A 22 -12.32 -16.01 -21.25
CA ASP A 22 -13.45 -16.29 -22.14
C ASP A 22 -14.82 -16.29 -21.47
N ASN A 23 -14.90 -16.50 -20.16
CA ASN A 23 -16.12 -16.49 -19.36
C ASN A 23 -16.41 -15.15 -18.68
N ASN A 24 -15.86 -14.05 -19.19
CA ASN A 24 -15.95 -12.73 -18.58
C ASN A 24 -15.36 -12.66 -17.16
N VAL A 25 -14.45 -13.56 -16.84
CA VAL A 25 -13.71 -13.59 -15.58
C VAL A 25 -12.50 -12.69 -15.69
N LYS A 26 -12.43 -11.70 -14.80
CA LYS A 26 -11.30 -10.78 -14.72
C LYS A 26 -10.19 -11.38 -13.83
N VAL A 27 -8.96 -11.27 -14.29
CA VAL A 27 -7.75 -11.69 -13.56
C VAL A 27 -6.76 -10.54 -13.56
N ALA A 28 -6.18 -10.26 -12.41
CA ALA A 28 -5.13 -9.26 -12.26
C ALA A 28 -3.83 -9.92 -11.83
N ASN A 29 -2.74 -9.62 -12.53
CA ASN A 29 -1.39 -10.00 -12.14
C ASN A 29 -0.69 -8.80 -11.52
N LEU A 30 -0.16 -8.98 -10.33
CA LEU A 30 0.57 -7.98 -9.57
C LEU A 30 2.01 -8.43 -9.33
N ARG A 31 2.96 -7.51 -9.48
CA ARG A 31 4.30 -7.68 -8.93
C ARG A 31 4.41 -6.92 -7.62
N MET A 32 4.74 -7.61 -6.56
CA MET A 32 4.85 -7.06 -5.21
C MET A 32 6.25 -7.30 -4.65
N ALA A 33 6.83 -6.28 -4.04
CA ALA A 33 8.14 -6.34 -3.40
C ALA A 33 8.01 -6.35 -1.88
N THR A 34 8.71 -7.27 -1.25
CA THR A 34 8.98 -7.26 0.19
C THR A 34 10.47 -7.00 0.40
N SER A 35 10.82 -6.06 1.27
CA SER A 35 12.21 -5.67 1.50
C SER A 35 12.56 -5.83 2.98
N GLU A 36 13.70 -6.44 3.22
CA GLU A 36 14.31 -6.59 4.53
C GLU A 36 15.63 -5.83 4.58
N SER A 37 15.89 -5.16 5.67
CA SER A 37 17.15 -4.44 5.89
C SER A 37 17.78 -4.88 7.20
N TYR A 38 19.06 -5.20 7.14
CA TYR A 38 19.85 -5.51 8.34
C TYR A 38 21.20 -4.80 8.27
N THR A 39 21.81 -4.62 9.42
CA THR A 39 23.17 -4.07 9.52
C THR A 39 24.17 -5.23 9.58
N ALA A 40 25.05 -5.29 8.62
CA ALA A 40 26.12 -6.28 8.57
C ALA A 40 27.17 -6.04 9.68
N LYS A 41 28.01 -7.03 9.96
CA LYS A 41 29.05 -6.95 11.00
C LYS A 41 30.06 -5.82 10.79
N ASN A 42 30.23 -5.37 9.54
CA ASN A 42 31.09 -4.24 9.15
C ASN A 42 30.40 -2.86 9.32
N GLY A 43 29.15 -2.82 9.82
CA GLY A 43 28.37 -1.59 10.00
C GLY A 43 27.61 -1.12 8.76
N GLU A 44 27.72 -1.81 7.64
CA GLU A 44 26.97 -1.48 6.42
C GLU A 44 25.50 -1.93 6.50
N LYS A 45 24.61 -1.09 6.01
CA LYS A 45 23.19 -1.43 5.86
C LYS A 45 22.98 -2.20 4.55
N VAL A 46 22.53 -3.44 4.68
CA VAL A 46 22.19 -4.30 3.54
C VAL A 46 20.68 -4.39 3.42
N THR A 47 20.16 -4.16 2.21
CA THR A 47 18.74 -4.32 1.90
C THR A 47 18.57 -5.41 0.86
N THR A 48 17.73 -6.39 1.16
CA THR A 48 17.36 -7.48 0.25
C THR A 48 15.90 -7.34 -0.12
N THR A 49 15.58 -7.45 -1.40
CA THR A 49 14.21 -7.34 -1.90
C THR A 49 13.80 -8.64 -2.58
N GLU A 50 12.68 -9.20 -2.17
CA GLU A 50 12.04 -10.35 -2.80
C GLU A 50 10.83 -9.89 -3.63
N TRP A 51 10.74 -10.44 -4.83
CA TRP A 51 9.66 -10.14 -5.76
C TRP A 51 8.67 -11.29 -5.82
N HIS A 52 7.39 -10.97 -5.59
CA HIS A 52 6.30 -11.93 -5.58
C HIS A 52 5.34 -11.65 -6.75
N ASN A 53 4.93 -12.72 -7.42
CA ASN A 53 3.87 -12.66 -8.42
C ASN A 53 2.54 -13.03 -7.74
N VAL A 54 1.63 -12.08 -7.65
CA VAL A 54 0.31 -12.26 -7.03
C VAL A 54 -0.75 -12.27 -8.12
N VAL A 55 -1.61 -13.27 -8.10
CA VAL A 55 -2.71 -13.42 -9.04
C VAL A 55 -4.02 -13.23 -8.28
N LEU A 56 -4.82 -12.29 -8.73
CA LEU A 56 -6.12 -11.95 -8.16
C LEU A 56 -7.24 -12.26 -9.16
N TRP A 57 -8.34 -12.77 -8.65
CA TRP A 57 -9.45 -13.24 -9.46
C TRP A 57 -10.73 -12.46 -9.17
N ARG A 58 -11.56 -12.25 -10.21
CA ARG A 58 -12.92 -11.69 -10.10
C ARG A 58 -12.96 -10.36 -9.35
N GLY A 59 -13.68 -10.29 -8.24
CA GLY A 59 -13.84 -9.05 -7.46
C GLY A 59 -12.52 -8.46 -6.94
N LEU A 60 -11.53 -9.30 -6.59
CA LEU A 60 -10.20 -8.82 -6.19
C LEU A 60 -9.43 -8.24 -7.39
N ALA A 61 -9.62 -8.78 -8.59
CA ALA A 61 -9.05 -8.22 -9.82
C ALA A 61 -9.68 -6.86 -10.15
N GLU A 62 -10.97 -6.68 -9.93
CA GLU A 62 -11.65 -5.39 -10.09
C GLU A 62 -11.17 -4.36 -9.07
N LEU A 63 -10.98 -4.78 -7.82
CA LEU A 63 -10.39 -3.93 -6.79
C LEU A 63 -8.98 -3.49 -7.19
N ALA A 64 -8.17 -4.42 -7.70
CA ALA A 64 -6.82 -4.12 -8.17
C ALA A 64 -6.83 -3.10 -9.31
N GLU A 65 -7.70 -3.29 -10.31
CA GLU A 65 -7.83 -2.39 -11.45
C GLU A 65 -8.20 -0.96 -11.03
N LYS A 66 -9.10 -0.82 -10.06
CA LYS A 66 -9.61 0.48 -9.61
C LYS A 66 -8.66 1.21 -8.68
N TYR A 67 -8.03 0.50 -7.75
CA TYR A 67 -7.39 1.13 -6.59
C TYR A 67 -5.90 0.83 -6.43
N ILE A 68 -5.38 -0.24 -7.04
CA ILE A 68 -3.96 -0.58 -6.92
C ILE A 68 -3.16 0.11 -8.01
N ARG A 69 -2.10 0.81 -7.60
CA ARG A 69 -1.14 1.47 -8.50
C ARG A 69 0.27 1.17 -8.04
N LYS A 70 1.23 1.34 -8.94
CA LYS A 70 2.66 1.25 -8.65
C LYS A 70 3.02 2.08 -7.41
N GLY A 71 3.81 1.48 -6.51
CA GLY A 71 4.28 2.12 -5.28
C GLY A 71 3.33 2.00 -4.09
N ARG A 72 2.09 1.57 -4.30
CA ARG A 72 1.12 1.40 -3.22
C ARG A 72 1.51 0.26 -2.29
N GLN A 73 1.40 0.49 -0.99
CA GLN A 73 1.54 -0.57 0.00
C GLN A 73 0.24 -1.34 0.15
N ILE A 74 0.34 -2.66 0.09
CA ILE A 74 -0.80 -3.58 0.22
C ILE A 74 -0.48 -4.73 1.16
N TYR A 75 -1.52 -5.26 1.78
CA TYR A 75 -1.54 -6.52 2.51
C TYR A 75 -2.20 -7.57 1.63
N VAL A 76 -1.61 -8.75 1.53
CA VAL A 76 -2.15 -9.87 0.76
C VAL A 76 -2.10 -11.14 1.59
N GLU A 77 -3.20 -11.86 1.66
CA GLU A 77 -3.23 -13.26 2.07
C GLU A 77 -3.57 -14.14 0.88
N GLY A 78 -2.96 -15.29 0.81
CA GLY A 78 -3.21 -16.21 -0.28
C GLY A 78 -2.52 -17.56 -0.10
N ARG A 79 -2.40 -18.27 -1.20
CA ARG A 79 -1.80 -19.60 -1.27
C ARG A 79 -0.73 -19.66 -2.35
N ILE A 80 0.35 -20.39 -2.08
CA ILE A 80 1.37 -20.66 -3.10
C ILE A 80 0.83 -21.67 -4.11
N ARG A 81 0.99 -21.35 -5.39
CA ARG A 81 0.71 -22.21 -6.52
C ARG A 81 1.90 -22.25 -7.45
N THR A 82 2.33 -23.44 -7.81
CA THR A 82 3.35 -23.64 -8.84
C THR A 82 2.71 -24.31 -10.03
N ARG A 83 2.86 -23.71 -11.20
CA ARG A 83 2.45 -24.31 -12.48
C ARG A 83 3.68 -24.60 -13.34
N SER A 84 3.60 -25.68 -14.10
CA SER A 84 4.60 -26.01 -15.10
C SER A 84 4.10 -25.63 -16.50
N TRP A 85 5.03 -25.22 -17.35
CA TRP A 85 4.77 -24.94 -18.76
C TRP A 85 6.00 -25.28 -19.58
N ASP A 86 5.80 -25.62 -20.86
CA ASP A 86 6.89 -25.93 -21.76
C ASP A 86 7.31 -24.67 -22.51
N ASP A 87 8.60 -24.38 -22.53
CA ASP A 87 9.15 -23.27 -23.30
C ASP A 87 9.25 -23.62 -24.81
N LYS A 88 9.68 -22.64 -25.61
CA LYS A 88 9.80 -22.80 -27.06
C LYS A 88 10.84 -23.89 -27.48
N GLU A 89 11.71 -24.26 -26.55
CA GLU A 89 12.75 -25.28 -26.75
C GLU A 89 12.30 -26.66 -26.24
N GLY A 90 11.05 -26.78 -25.74
CA GLY A 90 10.50 -28.01 -25.21
C GLY A 90 10.95 -28.33 -23.77
N GLN A 91 11.62 -27.38 -23.10
CA GLN A 91 12.04 -27.54 -21.72
C GLN A 91 10.91 -27.18 -20.74
N LYS A 92 10.75 -28.02 -19.73
CA LYS A 92 9.75 -27.78 -18.67
C LYS A 92 10.21 -26.66 -17.74
N ARG A 93 9.40 -25.61 -17.63
CA ARG A 93 9.60 -24.48 -16.75
C ARG A 93 8.53 -24.48 -15.66
N TYR A 94 8.89 -23.88 -14.53
CA TYR A 94 8.01 -23.75 -13.37
C TYR A 94 7.86 -22.28 -13.02
N THR A 95 6.64 -21.87 -12.77
CA THR A 95 6.32 -20.52 -12.28
C THR A 95 5.58 -20.63 -10.97
N THR A 96 6.13 -20.01 -9.93
CA THR A 96 5.50 -19.94 -8.61
C THR A 96 4.76 -18.63 -8.48
N GLU A 97 3.48 -18.71 -8.17
CA GLU A 97 2.56 -17.59 -8.03
C GLU A 97 1.84 -17.68 -6.70
N ILE A 98 1.37 -16.55 -6.21
CA ILE A 98 0.55 -16.46 -5.00
C ILE A 98 -0.87 -16.13 -5.45
N PHE A 99 -1.79 -17.05 -5.23
CA PHE A 99 -3.21 -16.82 -5.48
C PHE A 99 -3.78 -16.09 -4.28
N GLY A 100 -4.12 -14.80 -4.46
CA GLY A 100 -4.65 -13.95 -3.41
C GLY A 100 -6.09 -14.30 -3.08
N ASP A 101 -6.35 -14.52 -1.80
CA ASP A 101 -7.69 -14.73 -1.23
C ASP A 101 -8.21 -13.46 -0.54
N VAL A 102 -7.30 -12.64 0.01
CA VAL A 102 -7.61 -11.35 0.66
C VAL A 102 -6.60 -10.30 0.21
N VAL A 103 -7.09 -9.11 -0.10
CA VAL A 103 -6.25 -7.93 -0.40
C VAL A 103 -6.77 -6.74 0.38
N GLN A 104 -5.87 -6.03 1.04
CA GLN A 104 -6.17 -4.81 1.75
C GLN A 104 -5.17 -3.72 1.38
N LEU A 105 -5.68 -2.56 1.02
CA LEU A 105 -4.87 -1.38 0.75
C LEU A 105 -4.39 -0.78 2.07
N LEU A 106 -3.09 -0.52 2.15
CA LEU A 106 -2.46 0.12 3.30
C LEU A 106 -1.99 1.53 2.92
N GLY A 107 -1.76 2.36 3.94
CA GLY A 107 -1.32 3.74 3.76
C GLY A 107 -2.48 4.73 3.58
N PRO A 108 -2.17 6.03 3.42
CA PRO A 108 -3.18 7.06 3.25
C PRO A 108 -4.00 6.78 1.98
N ARG A 109 -5.29 7.04 2.08
CA ARG A 109 -6.14 7.11 0.88
C ARG A 109 -5.60 8.24 0.02
N ASP A 110 -5.37 7.98 -1.26
CA ASP A 110 -5.16 9.04 -2.21
C ASP A 110 -6.43 9.91 -2.16
N ALA A 111 -6.33 11.08 -1.53
CA ALA A 111 -7.36 12.07 -1.67
C ALA A 111 -7.49 12.34 -3.17
N PRO A 112 -8.70 12.41 -3.73
CA PRO A 112 -8.85 12.89 -5.09
C PRO A 112 -8.13 14.24 -5.14
N SER A 113 -7.15 14.35 -6.03
CA SER A 113 -6.46 15.61 -6.30
C SER A 113 -7.47 16.53 -6.97
N ASP A 114 -8.34 17.10 -6.16
CA ASP A 114 -9.10 18.29 -6.51
C ASP A 114 -8.10 19.44 -6.47
N SER A 115 -7.43 19.64 -7.59
CA SER A 115 -6.66 20.85 -7.85
C SER A 115 -7.62 22.03 -8.03
N GLY A 116 -8.37 22.31 -6.98
CA GLY A 116 -9.08 23.56 -6.79
C GLY A 116 -8.05 24.68 -6.64
N ASN A 117 -7.82 25.37 -7.71
CA ASN A 117 -7.10 26.59 -7.82
C ASN A 117 -7.69 27.63 -6.85
N PHE A 118 -7.21 27.67 -5.61
CA PHE A 118 -7.46 28.79 -4.72
C PHE A 118 -6.57 29.95 -5.15
N ASN A 119 -7.12 30.71 -6.09
CA ASN A 119 -6.64 32.03 -6.47
C ASN A 119 -6.63 32.91 -5.22
N ASN A 120 -5.47 33.09 -4.62
CA ASN A 120 -5.24 33.93 -3.47
C ASN A 120 -5.24 35.39 -3.93
N GLN A 121 -6.43 35.94 -4.08
CA GLN A 121 -6.59 37.36 -4.37
C GLN A 121 -6.36 38.14 -3.08
N ALA A 122 -5.20 38.71 -3.00
CA ALA A 122 -4.83 39.70 -1.99
C ALA A 122 -5.94 40.75 -1.86
N ARG A 123 -6.55 40.83 -0.70
CA ARG A 123 -7.25 42.06 -0.25
C ARG A 123 -6.48 42.66 0.91
N ASN A 124 -5.78 43.70 0.55
CA ASN A 124 -5.34 44.77 1.45
C ASN A 124 -6.57 45.36 2.13
N GLY A 125 -6.58 45.43 3.42
CA GLY A 125 -7.68 46.02 4.19
C GLY A 125 -7.25 46.25 5.64
N ASN A 126 -6.69 47.42 5.86
CA ASN A 126 -6.39 48.10 7.09
C ASN A 126 -7.61 48.16 8.00
N THR A 127 -7.53 47.73 9.28
CA THR A 127 -8.36 48.28 10.37
C THR A 127 -7.94 47.75 11.73
N PRO A 128 -8.19 48.53 12.82
CA PRO A 128 -7.29 48.65 13.95
C PRO A 128 -7.60 47.74 15.15
N GLU A 129 -6.61 47.57 15.99
CA GLU A 129 -6.70 47.00 17.32
C GLU A 129 -7.76 47.66 18.20
N PRO A 130 -8.46 46.90 19.04
CA PRO A 130 -8.95 47.40 20.30
C PRO A 130 -8.20 46.81 21.51
N PRO A 131 -8.25 47.51 22.65
CA PRO A 131 -7.19 47.47 23.65
C PRO A 131 -7.29 46.32 24.66
N VAL A 132 -6.15 46.00 25.21
CA VAL A 132 -5.93 45.14 26.39
C VAL A 132 -6.75 45.55 27.57
N GLN A 133 -7.39 44.63 28.18
CA GLN A 133 -7.74 44.71 29.59
C GLN A 133 -7.15 43.49 30.35
N GLU A 134 -6.19 43.82 31.18
CA GLU A 134 -5.76 43.01 32.29
C GLU A 134 -6.93 42.77 33.27
N SER A 135 -7.10 41.57 33.70
CA SER A 135 -7.60 41.28 35.03
C SER A 135 -7.12 39.89 35.48
N ASP A 136 -6.27 39.97 36.48
CA ASP A 136 -5.91 39.00 37.47
C ASP A 136 -6.96 37.93 37.79
N PHE A 137 -6.53 36.72 38.05
CA PHE A 137 -6.59 36.00 39.31
C PHE A 137 -6.24 34.54 39.12
N ALA A 138 -5.13 34.18 39.70
CA ALA A 138 -4.81 33.05 40.55
C ALA A 138 -5.90 31.95 40.69
N ASP A 139 -5.53 30.70 40.48
CA ASP A 139 -5.33 29.71 41.51
C ASP A 139 -5.18 28.32 40.88
N GLN A 140 -4.15 27.62 41.32
CA GLN A 140 -3.98 26.19 41.05
C GLN A 140 -4.96 25.40 41.96
N PRO A 141 -5.28 24.15 41.61
CA PRO A 141 -4.50 23.09 42.22
C PRO A 141 -4.06 21.97 41.27
N GLU A 142 -2.93 21.43 41.64
CA GLU A 142 -2.39 20.15 41.21
C GLU A 142 -3.44 19.05 41.34
N ASP A 143 -3.52 18.22 40.32
CA ASP A 143 -4.18 16.93 40.51
C ASP A 143 -3.28 15.83 39.93
N ASP A 144 -2.79 15.07 40.89
CA ASP A 144 -2.04 13.84 40.78
C ASP A 144 -2.69 12.84 39.81
N LEU A 145 -1.99 12.39 38.83
CA LEU A 145 -2.32 11.19 38.09
C LEU A 145 -1.30 10.08 38.40
N PRO A 146 -1.77 8.98 39.01
CA PRO A 146 -0.91 7.83 39.29
C PRO A 146 -0.86 6.86 38.12
N PHE A 147 0.28 6.73 37.53
CA PHE A 147 0.80 5.50 36.88
C PHE A 147 2.31 5.44 37.05
#